data_24c044635df9e9f30453c263237866ff
#
_entry.id   24c044635df9e9f30453c263237866ff
#
_cell.length_a   1.000
_cell.length_b   1.000
_cell.length_c   1.000
_cell.angle_alpha   90.00
_cell.angle_beta   90.00
_cell.angle_gamma   90.00
#
_symmetry.space_group_name_H-M   'P 1'
#
loop_
_entity.id
_entity.type
_entity.pdbx_description
1 polymer ?
#
loop_
_entity_poly.entity_id
_entity_poly.type
_entity_poly.pdbx_seq_one_letter_code
_entity_poly.pdbx_strand_id
1 'polypeptide(L)'
;MTILRGKVCRGFGKAGSCLPDQIKHLKDSLPEITSMYTRGTLNVELENPVRFSVYDFIFPNVKWREDYPPETFKIIKARLLLEVENNKPAVPCLLYFPSTSTHRANPFMLEIITEKLDLTGVNECFVCFSHQSRRADWVIFGDRSASPKIQ
;
A
#
# COMPACT_ATOMS: atom_id res chain seq x y z
N MET A 1 -16.54 -4.76 -4.54
CA MET A 1 -15.20 -4.23 -4.84
C MET A 1 -15.11 -2.79 -4.39
N THR A 2 -14.03 -2.44 -3.76
CA THR A 2 -13.76 -1.06 -3.34
C THR A 2 -12.72 -0.45 -4.25
N ILE A 3 -12.95 0.80 -4.65
CA ILE A 3 -12.05 1.55 -5.53
C ILE A 3 -11.70 2.87 -4.83
N LEU A 4 -10.41 3.08 -4.64
CA LEU A 4 -9.88 4.32 -4.09
C LEU A 4 -9.20 5.11 -5.18
N ARG A 5 -9.47 6.40 -5.27
CA ARG A 5 -8.83 7.31 -6.21
C ARG A 5 -7.77 8.13 -5.49
N GLY A 6 -6.63 8.33 -6.15
CA GLY A 6 -5.56 9.11 -5.59
C GLY A 6 -4.60 9.65 -6.62
N LYS A 7 -3.60 10.36 -6.14
CA LYS A 7 -2.52 10.92 -6.95
C LYS A 7 -1.22 10.26 -6.61
N VAL A 8 -0.44 9.94 -7.63
CA VAL A 8 0.93 9.43 -7.46
C VAL A 8 1.80 10.56 -6.93
N CYS A 9 2.48 10.32 -5.81
CA CYS A 9 3.40 11.26 -5.18
C CYS A 9 4.83 10.85 -5.47
N ARG A 10 5.57 11.66 -6.22
CA ARG A 10 7.02 11.53 -6.44
C ARG A 10 7.49 10.21 -7.08
N GLY A 11 6.59 9.43 -7.67
CA GLY A 11 6.96 8.12 -8.21
C GLY A 11 7.36 7.14 -7.10
N PHE A 12 8.26 6.20 -7.42
CA PHE A 12 8.74 5.23 -6.43
C PHE A 12 9.64 5.93 -5.42
N GLY A 13 9.10 6.14 -4.22
CA GLY A 13 9.87 6.66 -3.10
C GLY A 13 10.92 5.64 -2.66
N LYS A 14 12.04 6.16 -2.19
CA LYS A 14 13.06 5.31 -1.56
C LYS A 14 12.62 5.03 -0.13
N ALA A 15 12.17 3.81 0.13
CA ALA A 15 12.02 3.35 1.50
C ALA A 15 13.40 3.14 2.14
N GLY A 16 14.37 3.94 1.73
CA GLY A 16 15.75 3.82 2.09
C GLY A 16 16.33 2.47 1.67
N SER A 17 17.36 2.02 2.36
CA SER A 17 17.92 0.67 2.19
C SER A 17 17.14 -0.39 2.97
N CYS A 18 16.00 -0.03 3.57
CA CYS A 18 15.29 -0.89 4.52
C CYS A 18 14.36 -1.89 3.84
N LEU A 19 13.69 -1.49 2.76
CA LEU A 19 12.67 -2.32 2.14
C LEU A 19 13.19 -3.69 1.67
N PRO A 20 14.35 -3.81 1.01
CA PRO A 20 14.86 -5.13 0.62
C PRO A 20 15.06 -6.07 1.81
N ASP A 21 15.55 -5.56 2.94
CA ASP A 21 15.76 -6.37 4.14
C ASP A 21 14.43 -6.80 4.77
N GLN A 22 13.45 -5.91 4.78
CA GLN A 22 12.10 -6.21 5.27
C GLN A 22 11.45 -7.31 4.42
N ILE A 23 11.53 -7.20 3.11
CA ILE A 23 10.92 -8.14 2.15
C ILE A 23 11.42 -9.57 2.32
N LYS A 24 12.67 -9.77 2.69
CA LYS A 24 13.24 -11.10 2.93
C LYS A 24 12.41 -11.92 3.93
N HIS A 25 11.79 -11.26 4.89
CA HIS A 25 11.00 -11.93 5.93
C HIS A 25 9.56 -12.23 5.49
N LEU A 26 9.14 -11.70 4.36
CA LEU A 26 7.75 -11.81 3.89
C LEU A 26 7.58 -12.79 2.74
N LYS A 27 8.64 -13.04 1.98
CA LYS A 27 8.55 -13.77 0.71
C LYS A 27 8.12 -15.24 0.83
N ASP A 28 8.35 -15.90 1.96
CA ASP A 28 7.94 -17.30 2.15
C ASP A 28 6.41 -17.41 2.21
N SER A 29 5.75 -16.44 2.81
CA SER A 29 4.29 -16.37 2.90
C SER A 29 3.65 -15.60 1.75
N LEU A 30 4.43 -14.77 1.07
CA LEU A 30 4.01 -13.93 -0.07
C LEU A 30 4.99 -14.10 -1.22
N PRO A 31 5.01 -15.27 -1.90
CA PRO A 31 5.97 -15.50 -2.98
C PRO A 31 5.84 -14.52 -4.15
N GLU A 32 4.66 -13.97 -4.40
CA GLU A 32 4.43 -12.95 -5.42
C GLU A 32 5.25 -11.68 -5.22
N ILE A 33 5.72 -11.41 -4.01
CA ILE A 33 6.52 -10.21 -3.70
C ILE A 33 7.87 -10.24 -4.43
N THR A 34 8.36 -11.43 -4.80
CA THR A 34 9.64 -11.59 -5.47
C THR A 34 9.66 -11.00 -6.88
N SER A 35 8.50 -10.88 -7.53
CA SER A 35 8.36 -10.26 -8.84
C SER A 35 8.16 -8.74 -8.78
N MET A 36 8.09 -8.18 -7.58
CA MET A 36 7.81 -6.77 -7.37
C MET A 36 9.08 -5.95 -7.19
N TYR A 37 8.98 -4.64 -7.45
CA TYR A 37 10.07 -3.71 -7.24
C TYR A 37 10.26 -3.45 -5.75
N THR A 38 11.39 -3.92 -5.22
CA THR A 38 11.64 -3.92 -3.77
C THR A 38 12.57 -2.81 -3.29
N ARG A 39 13.02 -1.91 -4.18
CA ARG A 39 13.90 -0.80 -3.80
C ARG A 39 13.17 0.46 -3.39
N GLY A 40 11.86 0.44 -3.40
CA GLY A 40 11.05 1.56 -2.98
C GLY A 40 9.56 1.25 -3.06
N THR A 41 8.79 2.06 -2.40
CA THR A 41 7.33 2.01 -2.44
C THR A 41 6.80 3.15 -3.31
N LEU A 42 5.69 2.89 -3.98
CA LEU A 42 4.92 3.93 -4.64
C LEU A 42 4.02 4.60 -3.60
N ASN A 43 4.13 5.90 -3.45
CA ASN A 43 3.28 6.66 -2.53
C ASN A 43 2.10 7.25 -3.28
N VAL A 44 0.90 7.01 -2.78
CA VAL A 44 -0.35 7.52 -3.35
C VAL A 44 -1.08 8.34 -2.31
N GLU A 45 -1.37 9.59 -2.65
CA GLU A 45 -2.22 10.44 -1.83
C GLU A 45 -3.67 10.31 -2.28
N LEU A 46 -4.52 9.82 -1.37
CA LEU A 46 -5.92 9.56 -1.64
C LEU A 46 -6.76 10.84 -1.60
N GLU A 47 -7.81 10.90 -2.41
CA GLU A 47 -8.81 11.98 -2.36
C GLU A 47 -9.55 12.01 -1.03
N ASN A 48 -9.89 10.82 -0.52
CA ASN A 48 -10.61 10.68 0.74
C ASN A 48 -9.79 9.84 1.72
N PRO A 49 -9.82 10.17 3.01
CA PRO A 49 -9.09 9.39 4.00
C PRO A 49 -9.67 7.99 4.13
N VAL A 50 -8.80 7.03 4.42
CA VAL A 50 -9.19 5.64 4.59
C VAL A 50 -8.41 5.03 5.75
N ARG A 51 -9.06 4.14 6.48
CA ARG A 51 -8.45 3.31 7.51
C ARG A 51 -8.87 1.87 7.29
N PHE A 52 -7.95 0.97 7.54
CA PHE A 52 -8.19 -0.46 7.40
C PHE A 52 -8.23 -1.10 8.78
N SER A 53 -9.17 -2.01 8.98
CA SER A 53 -9.31 -2.77 10.23
C SER A 53 -8.99 -4.26 10.06
N VAL A 54 -8.98 -4.74 8.83
CA VAL A 54 -8.68 -6.13 8.51
C VAL A 54 -7.64 -6.17 7.40
N TYR A 55 -6.68 -7.07 7.52
CA TYR A 55 -5.57 -7.21 6.58
C TYR A 55 -5.51 -8.64 6.05
N ASP A 56 -4.99 -8.81 4.83
CA ASP A 56 -4.77 -10.13 4.25
C ASP A 56 -3.65 -10.88 4.97
N PHE A 57 -2.60 -10.16 5.34
CA PHE A 57 -1.45 -10.72 6.06
C PHE A 57 -1.02 -9.79 7.17
N ILE A 58 -0.65 -10.38 8.29
CA ILE A 58 -0.03 -9.69 9.43
C ILE A 58 1.21 -10.47 9.82
N PHE A 59 2.36 -9.80 9.82
CA PHE A 59 3.65 -10.34 10.24
C PHE A 59 4.07 -9.60 11.51
N PRO A 60 3.75 -10.14 12.70
CA PRO A 60 4.00 -9.44 13.95
C PRO A 60 5.45 -9.60 14.40
N ASN A 61 5.99 -8.56 15.01
CA ASN A 61 7.27 -8.58 15.71
C ASN A 61 8.42 -9.15 14.89
N VAL A 62 8.56 -8.70 13.65
CA VAL A 62 9.64 -9.14 12.76
C VAL A 62 10.91 -8.37 13.08
N LYS A 63 11.95 -9.11 13.48
CA LYS A 63 13.30 -8.57 13.65
C LYS A 63 14.03 -8.66 12.32
N TRP A 64 13.89 -7.62 11.48
CA TRP A 64 14.43 -7.61 10.12
C TRP A 64 15.84 -7.04 10.03
N ARG A 65 16.31 -6.40 11.09
CA ARG A 65 17.65 -5.82 11.17
C ARG A 65 18.10 -5.72 12.62
N GLU A 66 19.40 -5.94 12.86
CA GLU A 66 19.99 -5.95 14.20
C GLU A 66 19.82 -4.63 14.96
N ASP A 67 19.99 -3.52 14.26
CA ASP A 67 19.98 -2.17 14.81
C ASP A 67 18.59 -1.53 14.89
N TYR A 68 17.54 -2.26 14.48
CA TYR A 68 16.16 -1.80 14.56
C TYR A 68 15.33 -2.64 15.52
N PRO A 69 14.38 -2.04 16.23
CA PRO A 69 13.43 -2.81 17.05
C PRO A 69 12.56 -3.69 16.15
N PRO A 70 11.97 -4.78 16.69
CA PRO A 70 11.01 -5.58 15.97
C PRO A 70 9.86 -4.73 15.45
N GLU A 71 9.38 -5.05 14.25
CA GLU A 71 8.35 -4.30 13.57
C GLU A 71 7.24 -5.21 13.10
N THR A 72 6.02 -4.71 13.06
CA THR A 72 4.86 -5.42 12.52
C THR A 72 4.56 -4.90 11.12
N PHE A 73 4.43 -5.83 10.17
CA PHE A 73 4.05 -5.53 8.80
C PHE A 73 2.65 -6.04 8.54
N LYS A 74 1.80 -5.19 8.00
CA LYS A 74 0.44 -5.54 7.58
C LYS A 74 0.31 -5.32 6.10
N ILE A 75 -0.38 -6.21 5.41
CA ILE A 75 -0.46 -6.22 3.95
C ILE A 75 -1.88 -6.48 3.49
N ILE A 76 -2.31 -5.72 2.49
CA ILE A 76 -3.56 -5.95 1.78
C ILE A 76 -3.23 -6.17 0.31
N LYS A 77 -3.72 -7.25 -0.27
CA LYS A 77 -3.63 -7.49 -1.70
C LYS A 77 -4.60 -6.59 -2.45
N ALA A 78 -4.11 -5.95 -3.49
CA ALA A 78 -4.88 -5.01 -4.27
C ALA A 78 -4.45 -5.04 -5.74
N ARG A 79 -5.08 -4.21 -6.54
CA ARG A 79 -4.70 -3.94 -7.92
C ARG A 79 -4.57 -2.45 -8.12
N LEU A 80 -3.57 -2.05 -8.90
CA LEU A 80 -3.31 -0.66 -9.21
C LEU A 80 -3.63 -0.39 -10.67
N LEU A 81 -4.46 0.59 -10.94
CA LEU A 81 -4.78 1.08 -12.27
C LEU A 81 -4.26 2.51 -12.40
N LEU A 82 -3.32 2.70 -13.30
CA LEU A 82 -2.82 4.04 -13.63
C LEU A 82 -3.75 4.69 -14.65
N GLU A 83 -4.12 5.93 -14.42
CA GLU A 83 -4.92 6.70 -15.36
C GLU A 83 -4.02 7.18 -16.50
N VAL A 84 -4.05 6.45 -17.60
CA VAL A 84 -3.34 6.77 -18.84
C VAL A 84 -4.32 6.69 -20.01
N GLU A 85 -4.04 7.43 -21.08
CA GLU A 85 -4.90 7.50 -22.26
C GLU A 85 -5.16 6.17 -22.95
N ASN A 86 -4.26 5.22 -22.77
CA ASN A 86 -4.35 3.87 -23.34
C ASN A 86 -4.69 2.89 -22.23
N ASN A 87 -5.88 2.32 -22.23
CA ASN A 87 -6.37 1.32 -21.30
C ASN A 87 -5.32 0.26 -20.91
N LYS A 88 -4.45 0.59 -19.98
CA LYS A 88 -3.53 -0.40 -19.41
C LYS A 88 -4.29 -1.24 -18.40
N PRO A 89 -4.06 -2.56 -18.39
CA PRO A 89 -4.69 -3.42 -17.40
C PRO A 89 -4.23 -3.06 -15.99
N ALA A 90 -5.07 -3.30 -15.00
CA ALA A 90 -4.70 -3.16 -13.61
C ALA A 90 -3.61 -4.19 -13.27
N VAL A 91 -2.59 -3.74 -12.54
CA VAL A 91 -1.48 -4.60 -12.12
C VAL A 91 -1.63 -5.01 -10.66
N PRO A 92 -1.18 -6.23 -10.30
CA PRO A 92 -1.18 -6.64 -8.89
C PRO A 92 -0.28 -5.73 -8.07
N CYS A 93 -0.72 -5.43 -6.86
CA CYS A 93 0.06 -4.66 -5.91
C CYS A 93 -0.25 -5.09 -4.47
N LEU A 94 0.58 -4.64 -3.55
CA LEU A 94 0.40 -4.85 -2.13
C LEU A 94 0.34 -3.49 -1.45
N LEU A 95 -0.71 -3.26 -0.69
CA LEU A 95 -0.77 -2.12 0.22
C LEU A 95 0.07 -2.48 1.45
N TYR A 96 1.05 -1.66 1.76
CA TYR A 96 2.11 -1.95 2.73
C TYR A 96 2.01 -1.03 3.93
N PHE A 97 1.85 -1.61 5.11
CA PHE A 97 1.68 -0.89 6.36
C PHE A 97 2.74 -1.32 7.39
N PRO A 98 3.99 -0.84 7.25
CA PRO A 98 4.98 -1.06 8.29
C PRO A 98 4.69 -0.18 9.50
N SER A 99 4.84 -0.72 10.72
CA SER A 99 4.48 -0.01 11.94
C SER A 99 5.34 1.24 12.21
N THR A 100 6.53 1.31 11.61
CA THR A 100 7.44 2.45 11.75
C THR A 100 7.38 3.42 10.56
N SER A 101 6.47 3.21 9.61
CA SER A 101 6.32 4.11 8.47
C SER A 101 6.00 5.53 8.93
N THR A 102 6.61 6.50 8.25
CA THR A 102 6.30 7.92 8.46
C THR A 102 4.86 8.28 8.08
N HIS A 103 4.21 7.42 7.28
CA HIS A 103 2.83 7.63 6.82
C HIS A 103 1.78 6.90 7.66
N ARG A 104 2.17 6.12 8.66
CA ARG A 104 1.23 5.26 9.41
C ARG A 104 0.05 6.01 10.05
N ALA A 105 0.24 7.27 10.41
CA ALA A 105 -0.78 8.11 11.03
C ALA A 105 -1.57 8.95 10.00
N ASN A 106 -1.20 8.89 8.73
CA ASN A 106 -1.81 9.68 7.67
C ASN A 106 -2.84 8.86 6.90
N PRO A 107 -4.16 9.07 7.13
CA PRO A 107 -5.19 8.27 6.46
C PRO A 107 -5.34 8.58 4.97
N PHE A 108 -4.66 9.61 4.46
CA PHE A 108 -4.66 9.95 3.04
C PHE A 108 -3.52 9.30 2.26
N MET A 109 -2.54 8.70 2.94
CA MET A 109 -1.35 8.20 2.26
C MET A 109 -1.32 6.68 2.24
N LEU A 110 -1.11 6.10 1.05
CA LEU A 110 -0.84 4.68 0.88
C LEU A 110 0.59 4.47 0.39
N GLU A 111 1.27 3.51 0.99
CA GLU A 111 2.51 2.95 0.46
C GLU A 111 2.19 1.66 -0.28
N ILE A 112 2.64 1.56 -1.53
CA ILE A 112 2.30 0.45 -2.41
C ILE A 112 3.56 -0.24 -2.90
N ILE A 113 3.62 -1.57 -2.77
CA ILE A 113 4.64 -2.41 -3.37
C ILE A 113 4.04 -3.00 -4.65
N THR A 114 4.72 -2.81 -5.75
CA THR A 114 4.29 -3.29 -7.07
C THR A 114 5.50 -3.50 -7.97
N GLU A 115 5.29 -4.05 -9.15
CA GLU A 115 6.35 -4.06 -10.18
C GLU A 115 6.76 -2.62 -10.50
N LYS A 116 7.97 -2.45 -11.04
CA LYS A 116 8.42 -1.13 -11.46
C LYS A 116 7.63 -0.69 -12.68
N LEU A 117 6.89 0.39 -12.54
CA LEU A 117 6.02 0.95 -13.57
C LEU A 117 6.62 2.21 -14.16
N ASP A 118 6.34 2.46 -15.44
CA ASP A 118 6.62 3.74 -16.05
C ASP A 118 5.55 4.75 -15.58
N LEU A 119 5.98 5.72 -14.82
CA LEU A 119 5.11 6.75 -14.24
C LEU A 119 5.12 8.05 -15.03
N THR A 120 5.76 8.08 -16.19
CA THR A 120 5.82 9.27 -17.04
C THR A 120 4.41 9.72 -17.44
N GLY A 121 4.07 10.96 -17.13
CA GLY A 121 2.75 11.53 -17.44
C GLY A 121 1.61 11.00 -16.57
N VAL A 122 1.89 10.13 -15.61
CA VAL A 122 0.88 9.62 -14.69
C VAL A 122 0.72 10.57 -13.52
N ASN A 123 -0.49 11.05 -13.31
CA ASN A 123 -0.83 11.89 -12.17
C ASN A 123 -1.82 11.18 -11.23
N GLU A 124 -2.84 10.56 -11.79
CA GLU A 124 -3.90 9.90 -11.02
C GLU A 124 -3.86 8.39 -11.17
N CYS A 125 -4.34 7.71 -10.15
CA CYS A 125 -4.45 6.26 -10.15
C CYS A 125 -5.65 5.81 -9.33
N PHE A 126 -6.02 4.55 -9.54
CA PHE A 126 -7.06 3.88 -8.77
C PHE A 126 -6.45 2.65 -8.09
N VAL A 127 -6.79 2.46 -6.83
CA VAL A 127 -6.44 1.27 -6.08
C VAL A 127 -7.71 0.49 -5.84
N CYS A 128 -7.73 -0.75 -6.32
CA CYS A 128 -8.92 -1.60 -6.28
C CYS A 128 -8.64 -2.83 -5.43
N PHE A 129 -9.58 -3.20 -4.59
CA PHE A 129 -9.49 -4.43 -3.80
C PHE A 129 -10.87 -5.03 -3.56
N SER A 130 -10.88 -6.35 -3.38
CA SER A 130 -12.09 -7.08 -3.05
C SER A 130 -12.17 -7.28 -1.55
N HIS A 131 -13.38 -7.16 -1.01
CA HIS A 131 -13.67 -7.44 0.39
C HIS A 131 -14.74 -8.54 0.55
N GLN A 132 -14.83 -9.46 -0.40
CA GLN A 132 -15.83 -10.53 -0.38
C GLN A 132 -15.78 -11.41 0.87
N SER A 133 -14.59 -11.66 1.39
CA SER A 133 -14.41 -12.44 2.62
C SER A 133 -14.25 -11.59 3.87
N ARG A 134 -14.50 -10.29 3.77
CA ARG A 134 -14.30 -9.32 4.85
C ARG A 134 -15.60 -8.65 5.22
N ARG A 135 -15.66 -8.11 6.42
CA ARG A 135 -16.78 -7.28 6.85
C ARG A 135 -16.79 -5.97 6.07
N ALA A 136 -17.99 -5.43 5.84
CA ALA A 136 -18.15 -4.16 5.12
C ALA A 136 -17.49 -2.97 5.84
N ASP A 137 -17.23 -3.08 7.13
CA ASP A 137 -16.64 -2.03 7.97
C ASP A 137 -15.11 -2.09 8.06
N TRP A 138 -14.45 -2.97 7.32
CA TRP A 138 -12.98 -3.05 7.37
C TRP A 138 -12.27 -1.86 6.69
N VAL A 139 -12.99 -1.14 5.84
CA VAL A 139 -12.52 0.10 5.24
C VAL A 139 -13.41 1.24 5.72
N ILE A 140 -12.78 2.25 6.30
CA ILE A 140 -13.48 3.41 6.83
C ILE A 140 -13.18 4.60 5.93
N PHE A 141 -14.22 5.20 5.39
CA PHE A 141 -14.12 6.38 4.54
C PHE A 141 -14.50 7.64 5.34
N GLY A 142 -13.85 8.74 5.01
CA GLY A 142 -14.16 10.04 5.57
C GLY A 142 -14.18 11.12 4.51
N ASP A 143 -14.61 12.30 4.88
CA ASP A 143 -14.55 13.50 4.07
C ASP A 143 -13.25 14.26 4.38
N ARG A 144 -12.60 14.85 3.35
CA ARG A 144 -11.41 15.68 3.53
C ARG A 144 -11.68 16.92 4.38
N SER A 145 -12.88 17.47 4.31
CA SER A 145 -13.29 18.66 5.05
C SER A 145 -13.60 18.38 6.52
N ALA A 146 -13.65 17.12 6.92
CA ALA A 146 -13.98 16.70 8.27
C ALA A 146 -12.97 15.67 8.78
N SER A 147 -12.90 15.49 10.10
CA SER A 147 -12.14 14.38 10.68
C SER A 147 -12.74 13.06 10.22
N PRO A 148 -11.90 12.03 9.94
CA PRO A 148 -12.42 10.72 9.58
C PRO A 148 -13.36 10.18 10.65
N LYS A 149 -14.53 9.71 10.24
CA LYS A 149 -15.49 9.09 11.12
C LYS A 149 -15.32 7.58 11.10
N ILE A 150 -15.29 7.00 12.26
CA ILE A 150 -15.34 5.56 12.43
C ILE A 150 -16.79 5.14 12.28
N GLN A 151 -17.06 4.36 11.25
CA GLN A 151 -18.38 3.80 11.01
C GLN A 151 -18.39 2.31 11.26
#